data_2d54400d7b49ebbe872a3fd0651a3d9f
#
_entry.id   2d54400d7b49ebbe872a3fd0651a3d9f
#
_cell.length_a   1.000
_cell.length_b   1.000
_cell.length_c   1.000
_cell.angle_alpha   90.00
_cell.angle_beta   90.00
_cell.angle_gamma   90.00
#
_symmetry.space_group_name_H-M   'P 1'
#
loop_
_entity.id
_entity.type
_entity.pdbx_description
1 polymer ?
#
loop_
_entity_poly.entity_id
_entity_poly.type
_entity_poly.pdbx_seq_one_letter_code
_entity_poly.pdbx_strand_id
1 'polypeptide(L)'
;MKFDSSDIITILQKFNKVEGDSFPRDIKSIQKLKPHDKNVLITFIFKGKKYAILIDNSAEDDDEYIYSQITSHISGSDGYQLVNNPSSDDFLTFGLPYKGKDCYLLESKSDKKRLDILLVEKIGKESRSTYQKMITAGQVLVDGKIAKNAKQLVGIESNVKIESKQQKFTPIKYETIYEDDDIIVINKPAGMLTHAKGAIAEEFTAADIVKPITNYKADTNRPGIIHRLDRNTSGVLLMVKNSDAASKIQKQFSQRTVKKTYYAIVCGIPDQYKAFIDLPIERSPSRPSTFRVGANGKSAQTSYEVERSIIKKNISLIKLQPKTGRTHQLRVHMQYLNTPILGDLVYGGKPAERMFLHAESLEVTLLSGERKVFKAPLPDEFNQLMDE
;
A
#
# COMPACT_ATOMS: atom_id res chain seq x y z
N MET A 1 3.52 -52.64 -5.45
CA MET A 1 3.37 -52.02 -6.76
C MET A 1 3.07 -50.55 -6.62
N LYS A 2 3.65 -49.75 -7.43
CA LYS A 2 3.46 -48.31 -7.30
C LYS A 2 2.55 -47.88 -8.42
N PHE A 3 1.28 -47.70 -8.14
CA PHE A 3 0.37 -47.10 -9.08
C PHE A 3 0.88 -45.69 -9.44
N ASP A 4 1.07 -45.45 -10.72
CA ASP A 4 1.22 -44.10 -11.20
C ASP A 4 -0.17 -43.49 -11.49
N SER A 5 -0.20 -42.22 -11.84
CA SER A 5 -1.45 -41.50 -12.09
C SER A 5 -2.23 -42.09 -13.30
N SER A 6 -1.55 -42.74 -14.24
CA SER A 6 -2.19 -43.38 -15.41
C SER A 6 -2.87 -44.67 -15.05
N ASP A 7 -2.33 -45.45 -14.12
CA ASP A 7 -2.90 -46.68 -13.64
C ASP A 7 -4.23 -46.47 -12.94
N ILE A 8 -4.29 -45.47 -12.06
CA ILE A 8 -5.51 -45.13 -11.30
C ILE A 8 -6.62 -44.59 -12.25
N ILE A 9 -6.26 -43.77 -13.24
CA ILE A 9 -7.21 -43.32 -14.27
C ILE A 9 -7.74 -44.52 -15.04
N THR A 10 -6.88 -45.48 -15.40
CA THR A 10 -7.27 -46.69 -16.16
C THR A 10 -8.20 -47.57 -15.33
N ILE A 11 -7.93 -47.76 -14.05
CA ILE A 11 -8.79 -48.51 -13.10
C ILE A 11 -10.18 -47.85 -13.05
N LEU A 12 -10.23 -46.53 -12.79
CA LEU A 12 -11.48 -45.81 -12.67
C LEU A 12 -12.29 -45.82 -13.99
N GLN A 13 -11.63 -45.75 -15.15
CA GLN A 13 -12.28 -45.86 -16.46
C GLN A 13 -12.81 -47.26 -16.77
N LYS A 14 -12.09 -48.31 -16.33
CA LYS A 14 -12.50 -49.69 -16.50
C LYS A 14 -13.79 -50.01 -15.75
N PHE A 15 -13.90 -49.55 -14.51
CA PHE A 15 -15.08 -49.79 -13.67
C PHE A 15 -16.26 -48.86 -14.02
N ASN A 16 -16.00 -47.64 -14.52
CA ASN A 16 -17.06 -46.72 -14.96
C ASN A 16 -17.91 -47.26 -16.13
N LYS A 17 -17.40 -48.25 -16.87
CA LYS A 17 -18.14 -48.92 -17.93
C LYS A 17 -19.18 -49.97 -17.41
N VAL A 18 -19.07 -50.38 -16.15
CA VAL A 18 -19.87 -51.45 -15.56
C VAL A 18 -21.06 -50.92 -14.76
N GLU A 19 -20.97 -49.73 -14.13
CA GLU A 19 -21.99 -49.28 -13.19
C GLU A 19 -22.91 -48.09 -13.64
N GLY A 20 -22.85 -47.69 -14.89
CA GLY A 20 -23.81 -46.67 -15.40
C GLY A 20 -23.58 -45.23 -14.89
N ASP A 21 -24.61 -44.38 -14.98
CA ASP A 21 -24.53 -42.90 -14.89
C ASP A 21 -24.18 -42.26 -13.51
N SER A 22 -23.85 -43.02 -12.48
CA SER A 22 -23.68 -42.53 -11.12
C SER A 22 -22.24 -42.18 -10.75
N PHE A 23 -21.24 -42.38 -11.59
CA PHE A 23 -19.83 -42.20 -11.27
C PHE A 23 -19.22 -40.93 -11.90
N PRO A 24 -18.23 -40.25 -11.25
CA PRO A 24 -17.62 -39.06 -11.80
C PRO A 24 -16.85 -39.32 -13.08
N ARG A 25 -17.28 -38.65 -14.17
CA ARG A 25 -16.65 -38.78 -15.51
C ARG A 25 -15.40 -37.90 -15.69
N ASP A 26 -15.18 -36.94 -14.81
CA ASP A 26 -14.12 -35.92 -14.92
C ASP A 26 -13.09 -35.99 -13.78
N ILE A 27 -12.16 -36.95 -13.88
CA ILE A 27 -10.99 -36.97 -12.97
C ILE A 27 -9.96 -35.99 -13.53
N LYS A 28 -9.74 -34.89 -12.82
CA LYS A 28 -8.88 -33.80 -13.32
C LYS A 28 -7.42 -33.84 -12.89
N SER A 29 -7.09 -34.51 -11.80
CA SER A 29 -5.65 -34.68 -11.42
C SER A 29 -5.47 -35.73 -10.34
N ILE A 30 -4.36 -36.42 -10.43
CA ILE A 30 -3.84 -37.32 -9.40
C ILE A 30 -2.48 -36.78 -9.00
N GLN A 31 -2.31 -36.41 -7.74
CA GLN A 31 -1.02 -35.88 -7.24
C GLN A 31 -0.42 -36.82 -6.21
N LYS A 32 0.87 -37.14 -6.38
CA LYS A 32 1.66 -37.73 -5.29
C LYS A 32 2.03 -36.66 -4.28
N LEU A 33 1.61 -36.87 -3.03
CA LEU A 33 2.11 -36.07 -1.91
C LEU A 33 3.54 -36.54 -1.63
N LYS A 34 4.53 -35.71 -1.86
CA LYS A 34 5.97 -35.88 -1.63
C LYS A 34 6.63 -37.26 -1.87
N PRO A 35 7.89 -37.34 -2.31
CA PRO A 35 8.55 -38.59 -2.74
C PRO A 35 8.70 -39.66 -1.63
N HIS A 36 8.42 -39.34 -0.38
CA HIS A 36 8.55 -40.25 0.77
C HIS A 36 7.21 -40.69 1.36
N ASP A 37 6.07 -40.14 0.87
CA ASP A 37 4.78 -40.51 1.41
C ASP A 37 4.30 -41.83 0.76
N LYS A 38 3.88 -42.78 1.60
CA LYS A 38 3.26 -44.03 1.17
C LYS A 38 1.86 -43.82 0.58
N ASN A 39 1.34 -42.61 0.59
CA ASN A 39 -0.04 -42.27 0.28
C ASN A 39 -0.17 -41.57 -1.07
N VAL A 40 -1.22 -41.86 -1.81
CA VAL A 40 -1.60 -41.24 -3.08
C VAL A 40 -2.88 -40.43 -2.87
N LEU A 41 -2.82 -39.12 -3.20
CA LEU A 41 -3.99 -38.25 -3.19
C LEU A 41 -4.66 -38.26 -4.57
N ILE A 42 -5.92 -38.70 -4.63
CA ILE A 42 -6.73 -38.65 -5.84
C ILE A 42 -7.73 -37.51 -5.71
N THR A 43 -7.73 -36.62 -6.71
CA THR A 43 -8.66 -35.50 -6.79
C THR A 43 -9.58 -35.62 -8.00
N PHE A 44 -10.89 -35.41 -7.82
CA PHE A 44 -11.86 -35.48 -8.89
C PHE A 44 -13.02 -34.49 -8.71
N ILE A 45 -13.81 -34.27 -9.77
CA ILE A 45 -15.03 -33.45 -9.72
C ILE A 45 -16.24 -34.35 -9.92
N PHE A 46 -17.20 -34.25 -8.99
CA PHE A 46 -18.48 -34.92 -9.08
C PHE A 46 -19.63 -33.95 -8.79
N LYS A 47 -20.65 -33.93 -9.69
CA LYS A 47 -21.77 -32.96 -9.59
C LYS A 47 -21.35 -31.52 -9.35
N GLY A 48 -20.23 -31.06 -9.99
CA GLY A 48 -19.70 -29.71 -9.85
C GLY A 48 -18.92 -29.43 -8.59
N LYS A 49 -18.84 -30.38 -7.66
CA LYS A 49 -18.03 -30.28 -6.43
C LYS A 49 -16.69 -31.00 -6.59
N LYS A 50 -15.65 -30.50 -5.95
CA LYS A 50 -14.31 -31.13 -5.92
C LYS A 50 -14.17 -32.05 -4.73
N TYR A 51 -13.62 -33.23 -4.93
CA TYR A 51 -13.38 -34.26 -3.91
C TYR A 51 -11.91 -34.65 -3.87
N ALA A 52 -11.42 -35.07 -2.71
CA ALA A 52 -10.11 -35.68 -2.54
C ALA A 52 -10.20 -36.96 -1.71
N ILE A 53 -9.50 -37.97 -2.14
CA ILE A 53 -9.34 -39.24 -1.43
C ILE A 53 -7.87 -39.52 -1.26
N LEU A 54 -7.44 -39.88 -0.05
CA LEU A 54 -6.07 -40.32 0.22
C LEU A 54 -6.09 -41.84 0.29
N ILE A 55 -5.30 -42.50 -0.54
CA ILE A 55 -5.17 -43.94 -0.57
C ILE A 55 -3.78 -44.31 -0.07
N ASP A 56 -3.70 -45.20 0.92
CA ASP A 56 -2.42 -45.80 1.35
C ASP A 56 -1.90 -46.76 0.28
N ASN A 57 -0.79 -46.38 -0.32
CA ASN A 57 -0.12 -47.12 -1.39
C ASN A 57 0.67 -48.35 -0.85
N SER A 58 0.58 -48.68 0.43
CA SER A 58 1.15 -49.90 1.02
C SER A 58 0.25 -51.12 0.81
N ALA A 59 -0.97 -50.95 0.27
CA ALA A 59 -1.88 -52.03 -0.05
C ALA A 59 -1.38 -52.86 -1.24
N GLU A 60 -1.35 -54.16 -1.10
CA GLU A 60 -1.11 -55.09 -2.18
C GLU A 60 -2.26 -55.04 -3.20
N ASP A 61 -1.91 -55.07 -4.43
CA ASP A 61 -2.62 -54.94 -5.69
C ASP A 61 -4.03 -55.53 -5.77
N ASP A 62 -5.06 -54.71 -5.55
CA ASP A 62 -6.43 -55.10 -5.92
C ASP A 62 -7.17 -53.88 -6.46
N ASP A 63 -7.34 -53.83 -7.78
CA ASP A 63 -8.08 -52.77 -8.48
C ASP A 63 -9.53 -52.65 -7.95
N GLU A 64 -10.12 -53.76 -7.57
CA GLU A 64 -11.48 -53.83 -7.05
C GLU A 64 -11.59 -53.19 -5.65
N TYR A 65 -10.54 -53.33 -4.85
CA TYR A 65 -10.42 -52.66 -3.56
C TYR A 65 -10.38 -51.13 -3.68
N ILE A 66 -9.52 -50.60 -4.54
CA ILE A 66 -9.40 -49.18 -4.79
C ILE A 66 -10.73 -48.60 -5.27
N TYR A 67 -11.38 -49.29 -6.21
CA TYR A 67 -12.66 -48.87 -6.75
C TYR A 67 -13.76 -48.89 -5.70
N SER A 68 -13.87 -49.95 -4.87
CA SER A 68 -14.86 -50.04 -3.82
C SER A 68 -14.69 -48.95 -2.75
N GLN A 69 -13.45 -48.58 -2.43
CA GLN A 69 -13.14 -47.50 -1.52
C GLN A 69 -13.59 -46.14 -2.07
N ILE A 70 -13.32 -45.89 -3.35
CA ILE A 70 -13.73 -44.63 -3.98
C ILE A 70 -15.27 -44.55 -4.07
N THR A 71 -15.95 -45.63 -4.45
CA THR A 71 -17.42 -45.66 -4.59
C THR A 71 -18.16 -45.58 -3.28
N SER A 72 -17.68 -46.27 -2.21
CA SER A 72 -18.32 -46.21 -0.90
C SER A 72 -18.25 -44.84 -0.26
N HIS A 73 -17.21 -44.07 -0.57
CA HIS A 73 -17.03 -42.71 -0.03
C HIS A 73 -17.84 -41.66 -0.82
N ILE A 74 -18.06 -41.88 -2.14
CA ILE A 74 -18.87 -40.96 -2.96
C ILE A 74 -20.37 -41.10 -2.67
N SER A 75 -20.85 -42.31 -2.44
CA SER A 75 -22.28 -42.56 -2.18
C SER A 75 -22.79 -42.09 -0.81
N GLY A 76 -21.88 -41.80 0.15
CA GLY A 76 -22.21 -41.39 1.51
C GLY A 76 -22.01 -39.91 1.86
N SER A 77 -21.48 -39.10 0.92
CA SER A 77 -20.95 -37.80 1.31
C SER A 77 -21.48 -36.60 0.54
N ASP A 78 -22.59 -36.04 0.98
CA ASP A 78 -23.06 -34.74 0.46
C ASP A 78 -22.27 -33.50 0.94
N GLY A 79 -21.13 -33.67 1.64
CA GLY A 79 -20.48 -32.59 2.39
C GLY A 79 -19.01 -32.27 2.14
N TYR A 80 -18.26 -33.03 1.34
CA TYR A 80 -16.80 -32.91 1.26
C TYR A 80 -16.32 -32.07 0.07
N GLN A 81 -15.47 -31.06 0.33
CA GLN A 81 -14.92 -30.18 -0.71
C GLN A 81 -13.38 -30.09 -0.62
N LEU A 82 -12.72 -29.89 -1.74
CA LEU A 82 -11.27 -29.86 -1.91
C LEU A 82 -10.65 -28.46 -1.78
N VAL A 83 -9.49 -28.40 -1.13
CA VAL A 83 -8.61 -27.23 -1.12
C VAL A 83 -7.60 -27.30 -2.26
N ASN A 84 -7.29 -26.18 -2.91
CA ASN A 84 -6.16 -26.08 -3.83
C ASN A 84 -4.84 -26.10 -3.03
N ASN A 85 -3.96 -27.07 -3.32
CA ASN A 85 -2.68 -27.30 -2.63
C ASN A 85 -2.82 -27.62 -1.12
N PRO A 86 -3.44 -28.74 -0.75
CA PRO A 86 -3.60 -29.12 0.66
C PRO A 86 -2.24 -29.42 1.32
N SER A 87 -2.01 -28.87 2.52
CA SER A 87 -1.02 -29.37 3.46
C SER A 87 -1.66 -30.42 4.40
N SER A 88 -0.85 -31.28 5.01
CA SER A 88 -1.36 -32.30 5.96
C SER A 88 -2.20 -31.72 7.10
N ASP A 89 -2.01 -30.43 7.42
CA ASP A 89 -2.70 -29.73 8.51
C ASP A 89 -4.09 -29.18 8.12
N ASP A 90 -4.43 -29.21 6.81
CA ASP A 90 -5.68 -28.66 6.29
C ASP A 90 -6.84 -29.68 6.32
N PHE A 91 -6.61 -30.91 6.77
CA PHE A 91 -7.56 -32.02 6.65
C PHE A 91 -7.94 -32.65 8.00
N LEU A 92 -9.23 -32.95 8.19
CA LEU A 92 -9.71 -33.90 9.18
C LEU A 92 -9.66 -35.30 8.57
N THR A 93 -8.91 -36.20 9.21
CA THR A 93 -8.78 -37.57 8.74
C THR A 93 -9.89 -38.45 9.35
N PHE A 94 -10.77 -39.00 8.52
CA PHE A 94 -11.69 -40.06 8.94
C PHE A 94 -11.12 -41.39 8.44
N GLY A 95 -10.62 -42.20 9.35
CA GLY A 95 -10.16 -43.54 9.05
C GLY A 95 -11.31 -44.53 9.03
N LEU A 96 -11.54 -45.22 7.89
CA LEU A 96 -12.41 -46.41 7.84
C LEU A 96 -11.51 -47.62 7.57
N PRO A 97 -11.33 -48.54 8.54
CA PRO A 97 -10.55 -49.76 8.31
C PRO A 97 -11.31 -50.70 7.39
N TYR A 98 -10.73 -51.05 6.27
CA TYR A 98 -11.21 -52.10 5.38
C TYR A 98 -10.13 -53.17 5.16
N LYS A 99 -10.41 -54.41 5.52
CA LYS A 99 -9.47 -55.54 5.45
C LYS A 99 -8.11 -55.26 6.15
N GLY A 100 -8.13 -54.50 7.26
CA GLY A 100 -6.91 -54.18 8.03
C GLY A 100 -6.01 -53.08 7.43
N LYS A 101 -6.51 -52.33 6.46
CA LYS A 101 -5.81 -51.19 5.85
C LYS A 101 -6.59 -49.90 6.05
N ASP A 102 -5.89 -48.81 6.37
CA ASP A 102 -6.50 -47.51 6.62
C ASP A 102 -6.70 -46.75 5.31
N CYS A 103 -7.94 -46.48 4.97
CA CYS A 103 -8.31 -45.55 3.91
C CYS A 103 -8.83 -44.27 4.56
N TYR A 104 -8.36 -43.14 4.06
CA TYR A 104 -8.67 -41.83 4.64
C TYR A 104 -9.45 -40.98 3.67
N LEU A 105 -10.64 -40.54 4.09
CA LEU A 105 -11.32 -39.45 3.41
C LEU A 105 -10.82 -38.13 4.00
N LEU A 106 -10.36 -37.25 3.15
CA LEU A 106 -9.84 -35.95 3.56
C LEU A 106 -10.92 -34.90 3.38
N GLU A 107 -11.41 -34.36 4.46
CA GLU A 107 -12.26 -33.17 4.45
C GLU A 107 -11.40 -31.93 4.57
N SER A 108 -11.59 -31.00 3.66
CA SER A 108 -10.96 -29.68 3.78
C SER A 108 -11.42 -28.97 5.06
N LYS A 109 -10.50 -28.65 5.95
CA LYS A 109 -10.79 -27.88 7.18
C LYS A 109 -11.43 -26.52 6.90
N SER A 110 -11.30 -25.94 5.73
CA SER A 110 -12.09 -24.77 5.33
C SER A 110 -11.87 -24.35 3.86
N ASP A 111 -12.95 -24.30 3.09
CA ASP A 111 -13.03 -23.45 1.88
C ASP A 111 -13.00 -21.96 2.21
N LYS A 112 -12.62 -21.63 3.43
CA LYS A 112 -12.63 -20.27 3.94
C LYS A 112 -11.22 -19.76 4.11
N LYS A 113 -10.96 -18.59 3.53
CA LYS A 113 -9.73 -17.83 3.74
C LYS A 113 -10.02 -16.55 4.51
N ARG A 114 -9.00 -16.04 5.17
CA ARG A 114 -9.09 -14.69 5.75
C ARG A 114 -9.36 -13.70 4.63
N LEU A 115 -10.30 -12.80 4.86
CA LEU A 115 -10.73 -11.81 3.87
C LEU A 115 -9.58 -10.95 3.36
N ASP A 116 -8.67 -10.52 4.24
CA ASP A 116 -7.50 -9.71 3.85
C ASP A 116 -6.51 -10.46 2.94
N ILE A 117 -6.42 -11.77 3.02
CA ILE A 117 -5.63 -12.63 2.14
C ILE A 117 -6.37 -12.86 0.83
N LEU A 118 -7.65 -13.18 0.89
CA LEU A 118 -8.48 -13.43 -0.29
C LEU A 118 -8.53 -12.22 -1.23
N LEU A 119 -8.59 -10.99 -0.69
CA LEU A 119 -8.55 -9.75 -1.47
C LEU A 119 -7.23 -9.57 -2.23
N VAL A 120 -6.09 -9.90 -1.59
CA VAL A 120 -4.78 -9.88 -2.26
C VAL A 120 -4.75 -10.88 -3.42
N GLU A 121 -5.27 -12.08 -3.23
CA GLU A 121 -5.26 -13.14 -4.26
C GLU A 121 -6.23 -12.86 -5.41
N LYS A 122 -7.46 -12.38 -5.12
CA LYS A 122 -8.50 -12.16 -6.14
C LYS A 122 -8.34 -10.84 -6.89
N ILE A 123 -7.91 -9.78 -6.23
CA ILE A 123 -7.87 -8.43 -6.79
C ILE A 123 -6.44 -8.00 -7.10
N GLY A 124 -5.47 -8.24 -6.20
CA GLY A 124 -4.04 -8.09 -6.43
C GLY A 124 -3.51 -6.67 -6.67
N LYS A 125 -4.39 -5.64 -6.63
CA LYS A 125 -4.02 -4.24 -6.96
C LYS A 125 -3.36 -3.49 -5.80
N GLU A 126 -3.59 -3.95 -4.56
CA GLU A 126 -3.17 -3.25 -3.35
C GLU A 126 -2.46 -4.19 -2.37
N SER A 127 -1.73 -3.61 -1.41
CA SER A 127 -1.10 -4.37 -0.34
C SER A 127 -2.14 -4.93 0.65
N ARG A 128 -1.81 -6.02 1.33
CA ARG A 128 -2.66 -6.60 2.38
C ARG A 128 -3.04 -5.58 3.46
N SER A 129 -2.11 -4.72 3.87
CA SER A 129 -2.37 -3.65 4.85
C SER A 129 -3.36 -2.60 4.33
N THR A 130 -3.36 -2.34 3.04
CA THR A 130 -4.35 -1.48 2.39
C THR A 130 -5.74 -2.10 2.43
N TYR A 131 -5.86 -3.39 2.08
CA TYR A 131 -7.15 -4.09 2.15
C TYR A 131 -7.70 -4.16 3.58
N GLN A 132 -6.84 -4.36 4.59
CA GLN A 132 -7.27 -4.30 5.99
C GLN A 132 -7.89 -2.95 6.36
N LYS A 133 -7.31 -1.84 5.90
CA LYS A 133 -7.86 -0.49 6.09
C LYS A 133 -9.19 -0.31 5.36
N MET A 134 -9.30 -0.78 4.11
CA MET A 134 -10.54 -0.73 3.32
C MET A 134 -11.68 -1.49 4.03
N ILE A 135 -11.39 -2.66 4.58
CA ILE A 135 -12.36 -3.45 5.35
C ILE A 135 -12.80 -2.67 6.60
N THR A 136 -11.85 -2.12 7.36
CA THR A 136 -12.15 -1.32 8.56
C THR A 136 -12.98 -0.07 8.23
N ALA A 137 -12.72 0.55 7.07
CA ALA A 137 -13.49 1.70 6.57
C ALA A 137 -14.87 1.33 5.98
N GLY A 138 -15.23 0.03 5.97
CA GLY A 138 -16.51 -0.45 5.43
C GLY A 138 -16.64 -0.32 3.92
N GLN A 139 -15.53 -0.34 3.20
CA GLN A 139 -15.47 -0.23 1.72
C GLN A 139 -15.46 -1.59 1.03
N VAL A 140 -15.43 -2.69 1.77
CA VAL A 140 -15.41 -4.05 1.23
C VAL A 140 -16.74 -4.73 1.49
N LEU A 141 -17.36 -5.25 0.43
CA LEU A 141 -18.53 -6.12 0.51
C LEU A 141 -18.11 -7.56 0.23
N VAL A 142 -18.68 -8.46 1.02
CA VAL A 142 -18.62 -9.89 0.81
C VAL A 142 -20.05 -10.36 0.63
N ASP A 143 -20.37 -10.93 -0.53
CA ASP A 143 -21.71 -11.39 -0.90
C ASP A 143 -22.80 -10.32 -0.64
N GLY A 144 -22.48 -9.06 -1.02
CA GLY A 144 -23.37 -7.90 -0.88
C GLY A 144 -23.45 -7.30 0.53
N LYS A 145 -22.76 -7.84 1.54
CA LYS A 145 -22.75 -7.34 2.91
C LYS A 145 -21.42 -6.69 3.27
N ILE A 146 -21.47 -5.55 3.97
CA ILE A 146 -20.26 -4.85 4.42
C ILE A 146 -19.46 -5.75 5.38
N ALA A 147 -18.19 -5.98 5.01
CA ALA A 147 -17.26 -6.68 5.85
C ALA A 147 -16.79 -5.80 7.03
N LYS A 148 -16.76 -6.37 8.24
CA LYS A 148 -16.42 -5.64 9.47
C LYS A 148 -15.04 -6.00 10.02
N ASN A 149 -14.49 -7.15 9.64
CA ASN A 149 -13.24 -7.65 10.19
C ASN A 149 -12.35 -8.24 9.11
N ALA A 150 -11.11 -7.73 9.00
CA ALA A 150 -10.12 -8.20 8.05
C ALA A 150 -9.69 -9.66 8.26
N LYS A 151 -9.79 -10.16 9.50
CA LYS A 151 -9.47 -11.54 9.86
C LYS A 151 -10.64 -12.50 9.71
N GLN A 152 -11.85 -12.01 9.35
CA GLN A 152 -12.99 -12.91 9.15
C GLN A 152 -12.70 -13.94 8.07
N LEU A 153 -13.17 -15.16 8.31
CA LEU A 153 -13.08 -16.24 7.33
C LEU A 153 -14.26 -16.14 6.37
N VAL A 154 -13.97 -16.08 5.08
CA VAL A 154 -14.95 -15.99 3.99
C VAL A 154 -14.69 -17.11 2.99
N GLY A 155 -15.72 -17.59 2.34
CA GLY A 155 -15.60 -18.63 1.31
C GLY A 155 -14.65 -18.17 0.17
N ILE A 156 -13.84 -19.09 -0.35
CA ILE A 156 -12.94 -18.78 -1.46
C ILE A 156 -13.73 -18.29 -2.68
N GLU A 157 -14.94 -18.80 -2.87
CA GLU A 157 -15.84 -18.43 -3.98
C GLU A 157 -16.70 -17.19 -3.67
N SER A 158 -16.63 -16.64 -2.46
CA SER A 158 -17.40 -15.44 -2.09
C SER A 158 -17.16 -14.29 -3.05
N ASN A 159 -18.24 -13.59 -3.42
CA ASN A 159 -18.16 -12.40 -4.25
C ASN A 159 -17.66 -11.23 -3.43
N VAL A 160 -16.41 -10.82 -3.65
CA VAL A 160 -15.79 -9.68 -2.96
C VAL A 160 -15.77 -8.47 -3.88
N LYS A 161 -16.35 -7.35 -3.43
CA LYS A 161 -16.34 -6.07 -4.13
C LYS A 161 -15.76 -4.99 -3.24
N ILE A 162 -15.00 -4.08 -3.86
CA ILE A 162 -14.55 -2.85 -3.21
C ILE A 162 -15.44 -1.71 -3.70
N GLU A 163 -16.19 -1.12 -2.78
CA GLU A 163 -16.94 0.09 -3.06
C GLU A 163 -16.11 1.31 -2.62
N SER A 164 -15.74 2.12 -3.58
CA SER A 164 -15.16 3.42 -3.32
C SER A 164 -16.27 4.33 -2.77
N LYS A 165 -16.44 4.36 -1.44
CA LYS A 165 -17.22 5.46 -0.85
C LYS A 165 -16.45 6.74 -1.12
N GLN A 166 -16.96 7.59 -2.00
CA GLN A 166 -16.50 8.98 -2.08
C GLN A 166 -16.80 9.65 -0.74
N GLN A 167 -15.80 9.65 0.15
CA GLN A 167 -15.90 10.46 1.36
C GLN A 167 -15.86 11.92 0.91
N LYS A 168 -16.99 12.63 1.08
CA LYS A 168 -17.03 14.07 0.89
C LYS A 168 -16.40 14.70 2.13
N PHE A 169 -15.18 15.16 2.00
CA PHE A 169 -14.52 15.96 3.02
C PHE A 169 -14.95 17.42 2.91
N THR A 170 -15.01 18.11 4.03
CA THR A 170 -15.16 19.58 4.01
C THR A 170 -13.92 20.19 3.38
N PRO A 171 -14.05 20.95 2.27
CA PRO A 171 -12.91 21.60 1.65
C PRO A 171 -12.20 22.54 2.62
N ILE A 172 -10.88 22.49 2.66
CA ILE A 172 -10.04 23.44 3.38
C ILE A 172 -9.86 24.67 2.48
N LYS A 173 -10.07 25.88 3.01
CA LYS A 173 -9.86 27.14 2.26
C LYS A 173 -8.40 27.25 1.82
N TYR A 174 -8.17 27.58 0.57
CA TYR A 174 -6.86 27.83 -0.02
C TYR A 174 -6.94 28.98 -1.02
N GLU A 175 -5.80 29.53 -1.39
CA GLU A 175 -5.66 30.59 -2.38
C GLU A 175 -5.01 29.99 -3.64
N THR A 176 -5.57 30.28 -4.83
CA THR A 176 -4.96 29.95 -6.12
C THR A 176 -4.02 31.09 -6.52
N ILE A 177 -2.74 30.79 -6.67
CA ILE A 177 -1.70 31.73 -7.10
C ILE A 177 -1.68 31.87 -8.62
N TYR A 178 -1.88 30.73 -9.32
CA TYR A 178 -1.85 30.69 -10.78
C TYR A 178 -2.57 29.44 -11.28
N GLU A 179 -3.21 29.59 -12.42
CA GLU A 179 -3.86 28.48 -13.13
C GLU A 179 -3.85 28.72 -14.63
N ASP A 180 -3.53 27.67 -15.41
CA ASP A 180 -3.65 27.61 -16.87
C ASP A 180 -4.14 26.21 -17.29
N ASP A 181 -4.03 25.86 -18.57
CA ASP A 181 -4.46 24.54 -19.07
C ASP A 181 -3.57 23.39 -18.62
N ASP A 182 -2.34 23.67 -18.20
CA ASP A 182 -1.32 22.69 -17.88
C ASP A 182 -1.12 22.47 -16.38
N ILE A 183 -1.24 23.52 -15.58
CA ILE A 183 -0.92 23.51 -14.15
C ILE A 183 -1.93 24.31 -13.31
N ILE A 184 -1.96 23.99 -12.03
CA ILE A 184 -2.53 24.84 -10.98
C ILE A 184 -1.49 24.99 -9.86
N VAL A 185 -1.32 26.21 -9.37
CA VAL A 185 -0.41 26.56 -8.27
C VAL A 185 -1.21 27.21 -7.16
N ILE A 186 -1.09 26.67 -5.96
CA ILE A 186 -1.81 27.16 -4.79
C ILE A 186 -0.85 27.62 -3.69
N ASN A 187 -1.33 28.53 -2.86
CA ASN A 187 -0.77 28.79 -1.53
C ASN A 187 -1.38 27.76 -0.57
N LYS A 188 -0.67 26.63 -0.39
CA LYS A 188 -1.14 25.55 0.47
C LYS A 188 -1.15 26.00 1.93
N PRO A 189 -2.26 25.97 2.66
CA PRO A 189 -2.27 26.29 4.09
C PRO A 189 -1.49 25.24 4.90
N ALA A 190 -0.98 25.64 6.08
CA ALA A 190 -0.49 24.70 7.07
C ALA A 190 -1.63 23.76 7.52
N GLY A 191 -1.30 22.52 7.88
CA GLY A 191 -2.29 21.51 8.28
C GLY A 191 -2.85 20.67 7.12
N MET A 192 -2.90 21.17 5.88
CA MET A 192 -3.35 20.43 4.71
C MET A 192 -2.31 19.42 4.23
N LEU A 193 -2.71 18.17 4.01
CA LEU A 193 -1.87 17.18 3.32
C LEU A 193 -1.74 17.49 1.83
N THR A 194 -0.58 17.22 1.25
CA THR A 194 -0.42 17.27 -0.23
C THR A 194 -1.22 16.17 -0.92
N HIS A 195 -1.22 14.96 -0.36
CA HIS A 195 -1.99 13.81 -0.84
C HIS A 195 -2.22 12.81 0.30
N ALA A 196 -3.17 11.92 0.14
CA ALA A 196 -3.53 10.93 1.14
C ALA A 196 -2.36 10.01 1.53
N LYS A 197 -2.28 9.63 2.80
CA LYS A 197 -1.36 8.62 3.30
C LYS A 197 -1.98 7.24 3.09
N GLY A 198 -1.54 6.54 2.04
CA GLY A 198 -2.11 5.23 1.66
C GLY A 198 -3.29 5.36 0.69
N ALA A 199 -4.01 4.26 0.48
CA ALA A 199 -5.10 4.19 -0.52
C ALA A 199 -6.41 4.86 -0.06
N ILE A 200 -6.56 5.12 1.23
CA ILE A 200 -7.77 5.73 1.79
C ILE A 200 -7.43 7.15 2.22
N ALA A 201 -8.14 8.13 1.66
CA ALA A 201 -8.11 9.49 2.17
C ALA A 201 -8.96 9.56 3.46
N GLU A 202 -8.40 10.14 4.50
CA GLU A 202 -9.09 10.36 5.79
C GLU A 202 -9.52 11.83 5.95
N GLU A 203 -9.05 12.71 5.07
CA GLU A 203 -9.27 14.14 5.09
C GLU A 203 -9.07 14.76 3.70
N PHE A 204 -9.50 16.01 3.51
CA PHE A 204 -9.28 16.79 2.30
C PHE A 204 -7.79 17.09 2.11
N THR A 205 -7.28 16.91 0.89
CA THR A 205 -5.88 17.09 0.53
C THR A 205 -5.73 18.00 -0.69
N ALA A 206 -4.54 18.50 -0.98
CA ALA A 206 -4.30 19.26 -2.20
C ALA A 206 -4.56 18.43 -3.48
N ALA A 207 -4.35 17.10 -3.42
CA ALA A 207 -4.68 16.21 -4.53
C ALA A 207 -6.17 16.20 -4.87
N ASP A 208 -7.06 16.43 -3.89
CA ASP A 208 -8.50 16.49 -4.14
C ASP A 208 -8.92 17.76 -4.90
N ILE A 209 -8.11 18.82 -4.81
CA ILE A 209 -8.31 20.07 -5.58
C ILE A 209 -8.10 19.82 -7.06
N VAL A 210 -7.00 19.15 -7.44
CA VAL A 210 -6.61 18.95 -8.84
C VAL A 210 -7.26 17.70 -9.46
N LYS A 211 -7.74 16.75 -8.65
CA LYS A 211 -8.32 15.49 -9.12
C LYS A 211 -9.44 15.67 -10.16
N PRO A 212 -10.37 16.62 -10.03
CA PRO A 212 -11.43 16.80 -11.03
C PRO A 212 -10.95 17.33 -12.39
N ILE A 213 -9.75 17.95 -12.44
CA ILE A 213 -9.23 18.68 -13.59
C ILE A 213 -7.92 18.11 -14.13
N THR A 214 -7.43 16.96 -13.61
CA THR A 214 -6.21 16.32 -14.05
C THR A 214 -6.46 14.96 -14.67
N ASN A 215 -5.73 14.64 -15.75
CA ASN A 215 -5.62 13.27 -16.27
C ASN A 215 -4.33 12.57 -15.82
N TYR A 216 -3.40 13.30 -15.17
CA TYR A 216 -2.15 12.72 -14.68
C TYR A 216 -2.35 11.97 -13.38
N LYS A 217 -2.14 10.65 -13.40
CA LYS A 217 -2.33 9.75 -12.25
C LYS A 217 -3.72 9.84 -11.61
N ALA A 218 -4.76 10.12 -12.41
CA ALA A 218 -6.13 10.34 -11.94
C ALA A 218 -6.67 9.18 -11.06
N ASP A 219 -6.31 7.94 -11.40
CA ASP A 219 -6.76 6.72 -10.71
C ASP A 219 -5.87 6.31 -9.50
N THR A 220 -5.00 7.19 -9.06
CA THR A 220 -4.11 6.95 -7.92
C THR A 220 -4.50 7.82 -6.71
N ASN A 221 -3.81 7.64 -5.59
CA ASN A 221 -3.92 8.53 -4.44
C ASN A 221 -3.10 9.83 -4.57
N ARG A 222 -2.56 10.12 -5.78
CA ARG A 222 -1.70 11.28 -6.08
C ARG A 222 -2.04 11.92 -7.42
N PRO A 223 -3.35 12.16 -7.72
CA PRO A 223 -3.72 12.82 -8.96
C PRO A 223 -3.04 14.18 -9.05
N GLY A 224 -2.44 14.51 -10.19
CA GLY A 224 -1.78 15.79 -10.44
C GLY A 224 -0.54 16.12 -9.60
N ILE A 225 -0.11 15.26 -8.68
CA ILE A 225 0.98 15.55 -7.73
C ILE A 225 2.34 15.14 -8.31
N ILE A 226 3.24 16.11 -8.46
CA ILE A 226 4.62 15.92 -8.95
C ILE A 226 5.70 16.23 -7.90
N HIS A 227 5.40 17.08 -6.91
CA HIS A 227 6.21 17.34 -5.73
C HIS A 227 5.32 17.49 -4.51
N ARG A 228 5.89 17.68 -3.33
CA ARG A 228 5.12 17.75 -2.10
C ARG A 228 5.68 18.74 -1.09
N LEU A 229 4.78 19.28 -0.28
CA LEU A 229 5.08 19.92 0.99
C LEU A 229 4.62 19.00 2.13
N ASP A 230 5.25 19.12 3.29
CA ASP A 230 4.79 18.44 4.50
C ASP A 230 3.44 19.03 4.94
N ARG A 231 2.68 18.30 5.76
CA ARG A 231 1.36 18.73 6.27
C ARG A 231 1.42 20.15 6.82
N ASN A 232 2.34 20.41 7.74
CA ASN A 232 2.43 21.67 8.47
C ASN A 232 3.26 22.75 7.78
N THR A 233 3.85 22.46 6.61
CA THR A 233 4.51 23.44 5.76
C THR A 233 3.47 24.15 4.89
N SER A 234 3.42 25.47 4.93
CA SER A 234 2.58 26.28 4.06
C SER A 234 3.33 26.77 2.81
N GLY A 235 2.63 27.36 1.84
CA GLY A 235 3.21 28.05 0.68
C GLY A 235 3.03 27.36 -0.65
N VAL A 236 3.87 27.70 -1.63
CA VAL A 236 3.71 27.36 -3.04
C VAL A 236 3.72 25.85 -3.26
N LEU A 237 2.61 25.33 -3.75
CA LEU A 237 2.46 23.95 -4.23
C LEU A 237 1.96 23.96 -5.67
N LEU A 238 2.76 23.42 -6.59
CA LEU A 238 2.42 23.28 -8.01
C LEU A 238 1.88 21.87 -8.27
N MET A 239 0.76 21.79 -8.94
CA MET A 239 0.13 20.54 -9.40
C MET A 239 -0.09 20.60 -10.90
N VAL A 240 -0.16 19.46 -11.56
CA VAL A 240 -0.29 19.37 -13.02
C VAL A 240 -1.65 18.85 -13.43
N LYS A 241 -2.15 19.34 -14.56
CA LYS A 241 -3.43 18.92 -15.14
C LYS A 241 -3.25 17.80 -16.18
N ASN A 242 -2.06 17.67 -16.79
CA ASN A 242 -1.79 16.68 -17.83
C ASN A 242 -0.40 16.05 -17.73
N SER A 243 -0.19 14.98 -18.52
CA SER A 243 1.04 14.18 -18.50
C SER A 243 2.23 14.89 -19.12
N ASP A 244 2.03 15.81 -20.06
CA ASP A 244 3.11 16.53 -20.76
C ASP A 244 3.74 17.55 -19.81
N ALA A 245 2.93 18.33 -19.11
CA ALA A 245 3.36 19.21 -18.03
C ALA A 245 4.07 18.43 -16.92
N ALA A 246 3.51 17.26 -16.53
CA ALA A 246 4.12 16.40 -15.53
C ALA A 246 5.54 15.98 -15.95
N SER A 247 5.71 15.47 -17.17
CA SER A 247 6.98 15.00 -17.69
C SER A 247 8.02 16.11 -17.73
N LYS A 248 7.65 17.29 -18.27
CA LYS A 248 8.55 18.45 -18.37
C LYS A 248 9.00 18.97 -17.01
N ILE A 249 8.07 19.10 -16.07
CA ILE A 249 8.39 19.67 -14.76
C ILE A 249 9.10 18.63 -13.87
N GLN A 250 8.72 17.35 -13.89
CA GLN A 250 9.45 16.29 -13.17
C GLN A 250 10.91 16.16 -13.63
N LYS A 251 11.17 16.31 -14.94
CA LYS A 251 12.53 16.33 -15.47
C LYS A 251 13.36 17.44 -14.82
N GLN A 252 12.79 18.63 -14.63
CA GLN A 252 13.47 19.75 -13.96
C GLN A 252 13.74 19.47 -12.47
N PHE A 253 12.81 18.82 -11.76
CA PHE A 253 13.04 18.38 -10.38
C PHE A 253 14.18 17.36 -10.30
N SER A 254 14.22 16.39 -11.23
CA SER A 254 15.28 15.36 -11.29
C SER A 254 16.63 15.95 -11.64
N GLN A 255 16.68 16.92 -12.55
CA GLN A 255 17.88 17.65 -12.95
C GLN A 255 18.30 18.76 -11.97
N ARG A 256 17.49 19.01 -10.91
CA ARG A 256 17.72 20.05 -9.89
C ARG A 256 17.78 21.47 -10.48
N THR A 257 17.09 21.73 -11.59
CA THR A 257 17.00 23.06 -12.21
C THR A 257 15.87 23.91 -11.66
N VAL A 258 14.96 23.30 -10.89
CA VAL A 258 13.92 24.02 -10.12
C VAL A 258 14.56 24.78 -8.98
N LYS A 259 14.29 26.09 -8.86
CA LYS A 259 14.71 26.86 -7.69
C LYS A 259 13.55 26.93 -6.68
N LYS A 260 13.86 26.74 -5.42
CA LYS A 260 12.92 26.73 -4.31
C LYS A 260 13.46 27.62 -3.20
N THR A 261 12.65 28.53 -2.73
CA THR A 261 12.97 29.35 -1.55
C THR A 261 11.94 29.11 -0.47
N TYR A 262 12.44 28.89 0.74
CA TYR A 262 11.63 28.74 1.94
C TYR A 262 12.09 29.76 2.97
N TYR A 263 11.17 30.16 3.82
CA TYR A 263 11.49 30.86 5.07
C TYR A 263 11.11 30.01 6.26
N ALA A 264 11.94 30.05 7.28
CA ALA A 264 11.65 29.40 8.56
C ALA A 264 12.05 30.31 9.71
N ILE A 265 11.29 30.24 10.79
CA ILE A 265 11.75 30.74 12.08
C ILE A 265 12.30 29.53 12.85
N VAL A 266 13.53 29.63 13.30
CA VAL A 266 14.23 28.58 14.05
C VAL A 266 14.43 28.97 15.51
N CYS A 267 14.50 28.00 16.40
CA CYS A 267 14.87 28.13 17.78
C CYS A 267 16.41 28.25 17.85
N GLY A 268 16.91 29.33 18.37
CA GLY A 268 18.35 29.61 18.45
C GLY A 268 18.85 30.53 17.33
N ILE A 269 20.12 30.82 17.40
CA ILE A 269 20.86 31.61 16.42
C ILE A 269 21.90 30.68 15.78
N PRO A 270 21.87 30.44 14.47
CA PRO A 270 22.88 29.62 13.81
C PRO A 270 24.28 30.25 13.99
N ASP A 271 25.29 29.39 14.22
CA ASP A 271 26.69 29.83 14.41
C ASP A 271 27.24 30.56 13.16
N GLN A 272 26.77 30.14 11.99
CA GLN A 272 27.15 30.75 10.73
C GLN A 272 25.97 31.52 10.16
N TYR A 273 26.23 32.78 9.75
CA TYR A 273 25.22 33.62 9.12
C TYR A 273 24.73 33.04 7.77
N LYS A 274 25.62 32.35 7.07
CA LYS A 274 25.33 31.70 5.77
C LYS A 274 26.15 30.43 5.61
N ALA A 275 25.52 29.34 5.21
CA ALA A 275 26.21 28.08 4.97
C ALA A 275 25.53 27.22 3.90
N PHE A 276 26.30 26.25 3.42
CA PHE A 276 25.82 25.16 2.57
C PHE A 276 25.93 23.84 3.33
N ILE A 277 24.78 23.20 3.53
CA ILE A 277 24.66 21.94 4.22
C ILE A 277 24.62 20.82 3.16
N ASP A 278 25.60 19.92 3.16
CA ASP A 278 25.62 18.71 2.33
C ASP A 278 25.71 17.48 3.26
N LEU A 279 24.57 17.12 3.84
CA LEU A 279 24.45 16.05 4.81
C LEU A 279 23.37 15.07 4.40
N PRO A 280 23.72 13.77 4.20
CA PRO A 280 22.75 12.77 3.76
C PRO A 280 21.70 12.48 4.82
N ILE A 281 20.48 12.17 4.36
CA ILE A 281 19.32 11.94 5.23
C ILE A 281 18.84 10.50 5.08
N GLU A 282 18.67 9.83 6.21
CA GLU A 282 18.14 8.48 6.32
C GLU A 282 16.92 8.41 7.24
N ARG A 283 16.18 7.30 7.18
CA ARG A 283 15.08 7.04 8.13
C ARG A 283 15.66 6.71 9.50
N SER A 284 15.09 7.26 10.56
CA SER A 284 15.51 6.97 11.92
C SER A 284 15.22 5.50 12.29
N PRO A 285 16.21 4.71 12.73
CA PRO A 285 15.98 3.34 13.18
C PRO A 285 15.09 3.25 14.42
N SER A 286 15.24 4.17 15.35
CA SER A 286 14.51 4.20 16.62
C SER A 286 13.07 4.73 16.47
N ARG A 287 12.83 5.61 15.50
CA ARG A 287 11.51 6.22 15.20
C ARG A 287 11.25 6.21 13.70
N PRO A 288 10.73 5.10 13.13
CA PRO A 288 10.60 4.90 11.68
C PRO A 288 9.74 5.94 10.93
N SER A 289 8.92 6.72 11.64
CA SER A 289 8.16 7.85 11.06
C SER A 289 8.99 9.12 10.87
N THR A 290 10.23 9.17 11.41
CA THR A 290 11.13 10.33 11.37
C THR A 290 12.40 10.06 10.56
N PHE A 291 13.16 11.10 10.30
CA PHE A 291 14.41 11.07 9.56
C PHE A 291 15.52 11.72 10.37
N ARG A 292 16.78 11.41 10.04
CA ARG A 292 17.98 11.98 10.67
C ARG A 292 19.10 12.14 9.63
N VAL A 293 20.09 12.94 9.95
CA VAL A 293 21.38 12.90 9.25
C VAL A 293 22.07 11.57 9.53
N GLY A 294 22.58 10.92 8.51
CA GLY A 294 23.28 9.64 8.65
C GLY A 294 24.01 9.23 7.39
N ALA A 295 25.17 8.58 7.53
CA ALA A 295 26.10 8.26 6.46
C ALA A 295 25.48 7.36 5.36
N ASN A 296 24.52 6.49 5.72
CA ASN A 296 23.82 5.60 4.79
C ASN A 296 22.62 6.25 4.13
N GLY A 297 22.42 7.55 4.34
CA GLY A 297 21.29 8.33 3.85
C GLY A 297 21.41 8.70 2.38
N LYS A 298 20.31 9.23 1.85
CA LYS A 298 20.29 9.82 0.49
C LYS A 298 20.87 11.23 0.54
N SER A 299 21.75 11.60 -0.40
CA SER A 299 22.30 12.95 -0.54
C SER A 299 21.22 14.03 -0.41
N ALA A 300 21.45 14.98 0.47
CA ALA A 300 20.55 16.09 0.73
C ALA A 300 21.36 17.39 0.90
N GLN A 301 21.01 18.41 0.12
CA GLN A 301 21.74 19.65 -0.02
C GLN A 301 20.83 20.85 0.20
N THR A 302 21.21 21.75 1.13
CA THR A 302 20.47 22.98 1.49
C THR A 302 21.43 24.14 1.70
N SER A 303 21.23 25.23 0.99
CA SER A 303 21.85 26.53 1.38
C SER A 303 20.91 27.23 2.35
N TYR A 304 21.47 27.92 3.34
CA TYR A 304 20.71 28.83 4.18
C TYR A 304 21.43 30.16 4.38
N GLU A 305 20.64 31.17 4.72
CA GLU A 305 21.09 32.51 5.09
C GLU A 305 20.19 33.06 6.20
N VAL A 306 20.78 33.61 7.24
CA VAL A 306 20.07 34.26 8.35
C VAL A 306 19.64 35.64 7.90
N GLU A 307 18.35 35.92 7.85
CA GLU A 307 17.82 37.23 7.48
C GLU A 307 17.75 38.19 8.67
N ARG A 308 17.33 37.66 9.83
CA ARG A 308 17.18 38.42 11.06
C ARG A 308 17.21 37.50 12.27
N SER A 309 17.80 37.99 13.37
CA SER A 309 17.78 37.27 14.66
C SER A 309 17.28 38.18 15.76
N ILE A 310 16.51 37.62 16.71
CA ILE A 310 16.04 38.29 17.91
C ILE A 310 16.72 37.63 19.13
N ILE A 311 17.78 38.23 19.63
CA ILE A 311 18.63 37.67 20.70
C ILE A 311 17.79 37.40 21.96
N LYS A 312 16.94 38.34 22.37
CA LYS A 312 16.10 38.23 23.59
C LYS A 312 15.13 37.01 23.54
N LYS A 313 14.60 36.69 22.35
CA LYS A 313 13.70 35.55 22.16
C LYS A 313 14.47 34.27 21.82
N ASN A 314 15.74 34.39 21.48
CA ASN A 314 16.59 33.30 20.98
C ASN A 314 15.94 32.57 19.77
N ILE A 315 15.56 33.38 18.76
CA ILE A 315 14.99 32.89 17.47
C ILE A 315 15.64 33.63 16.31
N SER A 316 15.61 32.99 15.12
CA SER A 316 16.10 33.59 13.89
C SER A 316 15.17 33.30 12.73
N LEU A 317 14.93 34.29 11.88
CA LEU A 317 14.33 34.12 10.56
C LEU A 317 15.44 33.75 9.58
N ILE A 318 15.28 32.62 8.90
CA ILE A 318 16.26 32.11 7.95
C ILE A 318 15.61 31.83 6.61
N LYS A 319 16.35 32.14 5.54
CA LYS A 319 16.06 31.77 4.18
C LYS A 319 16.73 30.47 3.85
N LEU A 320 15.99 29.52 3.30
CA LEU A 320 16.44 28.17 3.00
C LEU A 320 16.24 27.86 1.52
N GLN A 321 17.28 27.37 0.84
CA GLN A 321 17.25 27.03 -0.58
C GLN A 321 17.70 25.59 -0.80
N PRO A 322 16.77 24.61 -0.72
CA PRO A 322 17.13 23.21 -0.91
C PRO A 322 17.35 22.87 -2.40
N LYS A 323 18.54 22.35 -2.75
CA LYS A 323 18.83 21.79 -4.08
C LYS A 323 18.17 20.42 -4.30
N THR A 324 18.01 19.65 -3.24
CA THR A 324 17.33 18.35 -3.22
C THR A 324 15.96 18.46 -2.60
N GLY A 325 15.18 17.36 -2.51
CA GLY A 325 13.83 17.34 -1.92
C GLY A 325 13.57 16.06 -1.13
N ARG A 326 14.39 15.77 -0.10
CA ARG A 326 14.15 14.61 0.77
C ARG A 326 13.03 14.89 1.76
N THR A 327 12.36 13.84 2.20
CA THR A 327 11.31 13.97 3.22
C THR A 327 11.88 14.63 4.46
N HIS A 328 11.20 15.67 4.97
CA HIS A 328 11.58 16.46 6.12
C HIS A 328 12.98 17.14 6.04
N GLN A 329 13.55 17.29 4.85
CA GLN A 329 14.94 17.72 4.66
C GLN A 329 15.31 18.98 5.46
N LEU A 330 14.55 20.06 5.30
CA LEU A 330 14.84 21.32 5.97
C LEU A 330 14.74 21.18 7.50
N ARG A 331 13.76 20.46 7.97
CA ARG A 331 13.49 20.17 9.39
C ARG A 331 14.66 19.40 10.03
N VAL A 332 15.13 18.36 9.32
CA VAL A 332 16.27 17.52 9.77
C VAL A 332 17.58 18.30 9.76
N HIS A 333 17.83 19.10 8.71
CA HIS A 333 19.03 19.91 8.62
C HIS A 333 19.09 20.97 9.74
N MET A 334 17.96 21.65 10.02
CA MET A 334 17.92 22.65 11.10
C MET A 334 18.04 21.99 12.47
N GLN A 335 17.46 20.82 12.67
CA GLN A 335 17.68 20.04 13.90
C GLN A 335 19.16 19.69 14.09
N TYR A 336 19.82 19.24 13.03
CA TYR A 336 21.24 18.85 13.09
C TYR A 336 22.16 20.04 13.48
N LEU A 337 21.79 21.25 13.05
CA LEU A 337 22.48 22.48 13.43
C LEU A 337 22.12 22.99 14.84
N ASN A 338 21.37 22.22 15.63
CA ASN A 338 20.85 22.61 16.95
C ASN A 338 19.95 23.88 16.91
N THR A 339 19.42 24.21 15.74
CA THR A 339 18.46 25.31 15.53
C THR A 339 17.16 24.78 14.90
N PRO A 340 16.42 23.90 15.61
CA PRO A 340 15.21 23.30 15.06
C PRO A 340 14.15 24.36 14.74
N ILE A 341 13.30 24.05 13.74
CA ILE A 341 12.23 24.97 13.32
C ILE A 341 11.24 25.17 14.47
N LEU A 342 10.85 26.40 14.74
CA LEU A 342 9.87 26.75 15.75
C LEU A 342 8.50 26.11 15.41
N GLY A 343 7.86 25.49 16.39
CA GLY A 343 6.63 24.70 16.19
C GLY A 343 6.83 23.29 15.66
N ASP A 344 8.07 22.87 15.39
CA ASP A 344 8.37 21.50 14.94
C ASP A 344 8.68 20.56 16.13
N LEU A 345 7.64 20.14 16.82
CA LEU A 345 7.78 19.25 18.00
C LEU A 345 8.40 17.89 17.67
N VAL A 346 8.33 17.46 16.42
CA VAL A 346 8.90 16.16 15.98
C VAL A 346 10.43 16.20 16.00
N TYR A 347 11.01 17.35 15.67
CA TYR A 347 12.44 17.57 15.55
C TYR A 347 13.02 18.50 16.62
N GLY A 348 12.31 18.68 17.75
CA GLY A 348 12.82 19.38 18.92
C GLY A 348 12.64 20.89 18.93
N GLY A 349 11.81 21.43 18.01
CA GLY A 349 11.40 22.82 18.05
C GLY A 349 10.54 23.14 19.28
N LYS A 350 10.60 24.36 19.77
CA LYS A 350 9.72 24.83 20.86
C LYS A 350 8.27 24.87 20.37
N PRO A 351 7.27 24.66 21.25
CA PRO A 351 5.88 24.81 20.94
C PRO A 351 5.55 26.22 20.40
N ALA A 352 4.70 26.26 19.38
CA ALA A 352 4.15 27.48 18.81
C ALA A 352 2.79 27.18 18.17
N GLU A 353 2.05 28.18 17.75
CA GLU A 353 0.72 28.05 17.12
C GLU A 353 0.75 27.21 15.82
N ARG A 354 1.90 27.24 15.12
CA ARG A 354 2.14 26.46 13.90
C ARG A 354 3.63 26.10 13.76
N MET A 355 3.94 25.21 12.83
CA MET A 355 5.31 25.03 12.36
C MET A 355 5.68 26.21 11.44
N PHE A 356 6.67 27.00 11.84
CA PHE A 356 7.12 28.19 11.12
C PHE A 356 8.06 27.80 9.97
N LEU A 357 7.51 27.10 8.97
CA LEU A 357 8.16 26.74 7.70
C LEU A 357 7.21 27.05 6.55
N HIS A 358 7.65 27.90 5.62
CA HIS A 358 6.87 28.40 4.51
C HIS A 358 7.65 28.31 3.20
N ALA A 359 7.07 27.70 2.17
CA ALA A 359 7.58 27.65 0.81
C ALA A 359 7.21 28.97 0.09
N GLU A 360 8.10 29.96 0.17
CA GLU A 360 7.84 31.31 -0.36
C GLU A 360 7.77 31.32 -1.88
N SER A 361 8.73 30.63 -2.55
CA SER A 361 8.72 30.65 -4.01
C SER A 361 9.19 29.34 -4.65
N LEU A 362 8.67 29.15 -5.87
CA LEU A 362 9.02 28.05 -6.76
C LEU A 362 9.24 28.61 -8.17
N GLU A 363 10.44 28.41 -8.74
CA GLU A 363 10.79 28.83 -10.10
C GLU A 363 10.97 27.59 -10.98
N VAL A 364 10.17 27.50 -12.04
CA VAL A 364 10.17 26.40 -13.02
C VAL A 364 10.02 26.91 -14.45
N THR A 365 10.38 26.09 -15.43
CA THR A 365 10.06 26.34 -16.85
C THR A 365 8.77 25.62 -17.21
N LEU A 366 7.77 26.34 -17.67
CA LEU A 366 6.46 25.84 -18.06
C LEU A 366 6.50 25.05 -19.38
N LEU A 367 5.40 24.41 -19.75
CA LEU A 367 5.28 23.67 -21.01
C LEU A 367 5.48 24.60 -22.21
N SER A 368 5.04 25.85 -22.13
CA SER A 368 5.31 26.92 -23.11
C SER A 368 6.80 27.23 -23.34
N GLY A 369 7.68 26.87 -22.42
CA GLY A 369 9.10 27.26 -22.44
C GLY A 369 9.40 28.49 -21.56
N GLU A 370 8.40 29.21 -21.11
CA GLU A 370 8.56 30.37 -20.22
C GLU A 370 9.14 29.91 -18.86
N ARG A 371 10.13 30.63 -18.35
CA ARG A 371 10.67 30.47 -17.00
C ARG A 371 9.90 31.38 -16.06
N LYS A 372 9.14 30.80 -15.12
CA LYS A 372 8.20 31.54 -14.26
C LYS A 372 8.47 31.31 -12.78
N VAL A 373 8.32 32.36 -11.98
CA VAL A 373 8.42 32.32 -10.52
C VAL A 373 7.03 32.48 -9.93
N PHE A 374 6.60 31.48 -9.16
CA PHE A 374 5.38 31.54 -8.36
C PHE A 374 5.76 31.93 -6.94
N LYS A 375 5.02 32.83 -6.33
CA LYS A 375 5.26 33.31 -4.95
C LYS A 375 4.01 33.19 -4.09
N ALA A 376 4.17 32.74 -2.87
CA ALA A 376 3.21 32.86 -1.79
C ALA A 376 3.77 33.86 -0.78
N PRO A 377 3.04 34.93 -0.42
CA PRO A 377 3.51 35.90 0.55
C PRO A 377 3.80 35.22 1.88
N LEU A 378 4.82 35.72 2.59
CA LEU A 378 5.14 35.23 3.93
C LEU A 378 3.91 35.51 4.84
N PRO A 379 3.42 34.51 5.56
CA PRO A 379 2.27 34.71 6.48
C PRO A 379 2.55 35.76 7.53
N ASP A 380 1.55 36.54 7.88
CA ASP A 380 1.68 37.68 8.83
C ASP A 380 2.26 37.26 10.19
N GLU A 381 1.96 36.06 10.64
CA GLU A 381 2.47 35.50 11.90
C GLU A 381 4.01 35.45 11.95
N PHE A 382 4.69 35.30 10.77
CA PHE A 382 6.14 35.36 10.70
C PHE A 382 6.66 36.77 11.01
N ASN A 383 6.02 37.79 10.42
CA ASN A 383 6.41 39.18 10.64
C ASN A 383 6.11 39.59 12.08
N GLN A 384 4.89 39.31 12.57
CA GLN A 384 4.48 39.62 13.95
C GLN A 384 5.46 39.06 14.98
N LEU A 385 5.85 37.76 14.82
CA LEU A 385 6.78 37.13 15.76
C LEU A 385 8.19 37.74 15.69
N MET A 386 8.61 38.22 14.52
CA MET A 386 9.93 38.83 14.32
C MET A 386 9.96 40.33 14.61
N ASP A 387 8.82 41.01 14.69
CA ASP A 387 8.75 42.46 15.02
C ASP A 387 8.50 42.74 16.51
N GLU A 388 7.94 41.81 17.26
CA GLU A 388 7.80 41.83 18.72
C GLU A 388 9.18 41.69 19.42
#